data_9b60aa448917d1d4d4ae0525159ede3f
#
_entry.id   9b60aa448917d1d4d4ae0525159ede3f
#
_cell.length_a   1.000
_cell.length_b   1.000
_cell.length_c   1.000
_cell.angle_alpha   90.00
_cell.angle_beta   90.00
_cell.angle_gamma   90.00
#
_symmetry.space_group_name_H-M   'P 1'
#
loop_
_entity.id
_entity.type
_entity.pdbx_description
1 polymer ?
#
loop_
_entity_poly.entity_id
_entity_poly.type
_entity_poly.pdbx_seq_one_letter_code
_entity_poly.pdbx_strand_id
1 'polypeptide(L)'
;MTAISDRDPKDRRNVMASIHHQIFIAANPDAIWNAARDVGRLHDRLVPGFVTATEMLPGDGAPVRRVTFVNGRVVDETIVSIDDAARRIVWAIKEFEHHNGALTVAAAAGGAQVTWIADLLPDALSEQVSPAMAHGLAMMKAHFEGSR
;
A
#
# COMPACT_ATOMS: atom_id res chain seq x y z
N MET A 1 -8.13 35.02 10.83
CA MET A 1 -7.68 34.79 10.31
C MET A 1 -7.77 34.05 9.48
N THR A 2 -7.87 33.78 8.84
CA THR A 2 -7.92 33.29 7.86
C THR A 2 -7.09 32.49 7.64
N ALA A 3 -6.51 32.55 8.04
CA ALA A 3 -5.56 31.91 7.81
C ALA A 3 -5.51 30.61 7.40
N ILE A 4 -6.39 29.89 7.58
CA ILE A 4 -6.35 28.58 7.24
C ILE A 4 -6.23 28.34 5.82
N SER A 5 -7.11 28.84 5.07
CA SER A 5 -7.09 28.63 3.65
C SER A 5 -5.94 29.34 3.04
N ASP A 6 -5.44 30.37 3.73
CA ASP A 6 -4.35 31.11 3.23
C ASP A 6 -3.07 30.68 3.82
N ARG A 7 -2.93 29.40 4.00
CA ARG A 7 -1.73 28.91 4.59
C ARG A 7 -0.52 29.42 3.85
N ASP A 8 0.39 29.98 4.61
CA ASP A 8 1.66 30.43 4.13
C ASP A 8 2.43 29.22 3.59
N PRO A 9 3.07 29.35 2.43
CA PRO A 9 3.86 28.24 1.89
C PRO A 9 4.85 27.63 2.88
N LYS A 10 5.42 28.43 3.77
CA LYS A 10 6.36 27.84 4.70
C LYS A 10 5.70 26.95 5.73
N ASP A 11 4.42 27.03 5.89
CA ASP A 11 3.73 26.09 6.77
C ASP A 11 3.72 24.69 6.20
N ARG A 12 3.97 24.56 4.91
CA ARG A 12 3.98 23.27 4.26
C ARG A 12 5.08 22.36 4.76
N ARG A 13 6.13 22.93 5.33
CA ARG A 13 7.19 22.11 5.87
C ARG A 13 6.73 21.31 7.08
N ASN A 14 5.58 21.67 7.65
CA ASN A 14 5.00 20.92 8.74
C ASN A 14 3.92 19.97 8.28
N VAL A 15 3.68 19.91 6.96
CA VAL A 15 2.64 19.08 6.40
C VAL A 15 3.28 17.88 5.74
N MET A 16 2.96 16.68 6.24
CA MET A 16 3.34 15.45 5.60
C MET A 16 2.15 14.96 4.82
N ALA A 17 2.37 14.50 3.59
CA ALA A 17 1.28 13.93 2.84
C ALA A 17 0.90 12.60 3.46
N SER A 18 -0.36 12.48 3.80
CA SER A 18 -0.93 11.26 4.34
C SER A 18 -2.11 10.88 3.45
N ILE A 19 -2.00 9.74 2.80
CA ILE A 19 -2.99 9.28 1.84
C ILE A 19 -3.72 8.09 2.43
N HIS A 20 -5.04 8.10 2.33
CA HIS A 20 -5.88 7.08 2.93
C HIS A 20 -6.90 6.62 1.91
N HIS A 21 -6.87 5.34 1.57
CA HIS A 21 -7.87 4.71 0.71
C HIS A 21 -8.36 3.45 1.37
N GLN A 22 -9.63 3.12 1.14
CA GLN A 22 -10.17 1.85 1.61
C GLN A 22 -11.18 1.32 0.61
N ILE A 23 -11.38 0.01 0.63
CA ILE A 23 -12.30 -0.65 -0.29
C ILE A 23 -12.91 -1.86 0.41
N PHE A 24 -14.17 -2.13 0.10
CA PHE A 24 -14.81 -3.36 0.52
C PHE A 24 -14.58 -4.44 -0.52
N ILE A 25 -14.21 -5.64 -0.08
CA ILE A 25 -14.01 -6.79 -0.95
C ILE A 25 -14.89 -7.92 -0.43
N ALA A 26 -15.72 -8.48 -1.31
CA ALA A 26 -16.61 -9.59 -0.94
C ALA A 26 -15.82 -10.89 -0.98
N ALA A 27 -14.93 -11.07 -0.02
CA ALA A 27 -14.09 -12.25 0.09
C ALA A 27 -13.69 -12.44 1.56
N ASN A 28 -13.29 -13.65 1.90
CA ASN A 28 -12.88 -13.97 3.25
C ASN A 28 -11.67 -13.13 3.65
N PRO A 29 -11.73 -12.40 4.78
CA PRO A 29 -10.60 -11.58 5.20
C PRO A 29 -9.31 -12.39 5.39
N ASP A 30 -9.40 -13.64 5.84
CA ASP A 30 -8.19 -14.45 6.01
C ASP A 30 -7.58 -14.82 4.66
N ALA A 31 -8.38 -15.02 3.62
CA ALA A 31 -7.84 -15.29 2.30
C ALA A 31 -7.08 -14.09 1.76
N ILE A 32 -7.61 -12.90 1.96
CA ILE A 32 -6.93 -11.67 1.55
C ILE A 32 -5.66 -11.48 2.37
N TRP A 33 -5.74 -11.68 3.67
CA TRP A 33 -4.58 -11.51 4.53
C TRP A 33 -3.47 -12.51 4.21
N ASN A 34 -3.83 -13.76 3.96
CA ASN A 34 -2.83 -14.77 3.61
C ASN A 34 -2.07 -14.39 2.34
N ALA A 35 -2.73 -13.73 1.40
CA ALA A 35 -2.07 -13.24 0.19
C ALA A 35 -1.21 -12.01 0.50
N ALA A 36 -1.70 -11.10 1.33
CA ALA A 36 -0.97 -9.87 1.65
C ALA A 36 0.31 -10.15 2.43
N ARG A 37 0.28 -11.11 3.35
CA ARG A 37 1.45 -11.42 4.15
C ARG A 37 2.50 -12.23 3.40
N ASP A 38 2.15 -12.77 2.25
CA ASP A 38 3.10 -13.47 1.38
C ASP A 38 3.82 -12.43 0.54
N VAL A 39 4.76 -11.76 1.14
CA VAL A 39 5.32 -10.51 0.63
C VAL A 39 6.07 -10.64 -0.69
N GLY A 40 6.47 -11.85 -1.06
CA GLY A 40 7.15 -12.10 -2.34
C GLY A 40 6.20 -12.47 -3.47
N ARG A 41 4.91 -12.46 -3.23
CA ARG A 41 3.94 -12.95 -4.21
C ARG A 41 2.83 -11.92 -4.50
N LEU A 42 3.13 -10.62 -4.48
CA LEU A 42 2.13 -9.59 -4.79
C LEU A 42 1.57 -9.76 -6.19
N HIS A 43 2.42 -10.14 -7.13
CA HIS A 43 2.07 -10.17 -8.56
C HIS A 43 1.05 -11.25 -8.91
N ASP A 44 0.95 -12.31 -8.12
CA ASP A 44 0.02 -13.38 -8.46
C ASP A 44 -0.95 -13.72 -7.33
N ARG A 45 -0.70 -13.32 -6.10
CA ARG A 45 -1.60 -13.63 -5.01
C ARG A 45 -2.46 -12.47 -4.55
N LEU A 46 -1.98 -11.23 -4.71
CA LEU A 46 -2.69 -10.09 -4.13
C LEU A 46 -3.20 -9.10 -5.17
N VAL A 47 -2.33 -8.61 -6.04
CA VAL A 47 -2.68 -7.52 -6.95
C VAL A 47 -2.17 -7.79 -8.38
N PRO A 48 -2.54 -8.94 -8.98
CA PRO A 48 -2.19 -9.15 -10.37
C PRO A 48 -2.83 -8.07 -11.23
N GLY A 49 -2.10 -7.58 -12.23
CA GLY A 49 -2.56 -6.49 -13.07
C GLY A 49 -2.12 -5.13 -12.58
N PHE A 50 -1.77 -5.00 -11.29
CA PHE A 50 -1.16 -3.79 -10.76
C PHE A 50 0.36 -3.99 -10.60
N VAL A 51 0.74 -5.14 -10.09
CA VAL A 51 2.15 -5.55 -9.93
C VAL A 51 2.39 -6.71 -10.89
N THR A 52 3.47 -6.62 -11.67
CA THR A 52 3.80 -7.64 -12.65
C THR A 52 4.89 -8.60 -12.19
N ALA A 53 5.70 -8.18 -11.22
CA ALA A 53 6.76 -9.04 -10.68
C ALA A 53 7.10 -8.61 -9.27
N THR A 54 7.46 -9.59 -8.45
CA THR A 54 7.93 -9.36 -7.08
C THR A 54 9.15 -10.25 -6.87
N GLU A 55 10.22 -9.66 -6.35
CA GLU A 55 11.46 -10.41 -6.13
C GLU A 55 11.99 -10.08 -4.74
N MET A 56 12.25 -11.12 -3.94
CA MET A 56 12.88 -10.90 -2.63
C MET A 56 14.37 -10.76 -2.83
N LEU A 57 14.93 -9.67 -2.30
CA LEU A 57 16.35 -9.40 -2.44
C LEU A 57 17.13 -10.07 -1.32
N PRO A 58 18.35 -10.52 -1.59
CA PRO A 58 19.19 -11.13 -0.54
C PRO A 58 19.65 -10.08 0.45
N GLY A 59 19.88 -10.48 1.69
CA GLY A 59 20.37 -9.60 2.74
C GLY A 59 20.11 -10.18 4.11
N ASP A 60 20.77 -9.62 5.12
CA ASP A 60 20.67 -10.11 6.48
C ASP A 60 19.74 -9.31 7.36
N GLY A 61 19.29 -8.15 6.89
CA GLY A 61 18.41 -7.29 7.68
C GLY A 61 16.95 -7.59 7.42
N ALA A 62 16.13 -6.58 7.61
CA ALA A 62 14.71 -6.70 7.33
C ALA A 62 14.51 -7.11 5.86
N PRO A 63 13.51 -7.94 5.57
CA PRO A 63 13.29 -8.37 4.18
C PRO A 63 13.02 -7.17 3.28
N VAL A 64 13.55 -7.23 2.06
CA VAL A 64 13.30 -6.21 1.04
C VAL A 64 12.75 -6.92 -0.18
N ARG A 65 11.63 -6.41 -0.70
CA ARG A 65 11.07 -6.93 -1.93
C ARG A 65 11.20 -5.87 -3.03
N ARG A 66 11.59 -6.31 -4.21
CA ARG A 66 11.61 -5.44 -5.39
C ARG A 66 10.31 -5.64 -6.15
N VAL A 67 9.58 -4.56 -6.32
CA VAL A 67 8.25 -4.61 -6.92
C VAL A 67 8.30 -3.91 -8.26
N THR A 68 7.84 -4.61 -9.30
CA THR A 68 7.69 -4.03 -10.64
C THR A 68 6.21 -3.82 -10.89
N PHE A 69 5.84 -2.58 -11.19
CA PHE A 69 4.45 -2.22 -11.43
C PHE A 69 4.14 -2.33 -12.93
N VAL A 70 2.83 -2.40 -13.23
CA VAL A 70 2.37 -2.57 -14.60
C VAL A 70 2.85 -1.45 -15.53
N ASN A 71 3.12 -0.25 -14.99
CA ASN A 71 3.65 0.86 -15.78
C ASN A 71 5.18 0.80 -15.96
N GLY A 72 5.81 -0.26 -15.47
CA GLY A 72 7.26 -0.44 -15.60
C GLY A 72 8.08 0.14 -14.46
N ARG A 73 7.47 0.87 -13.53
CA ARG A 73 8.21 1.39 -12.38
C ARG A 73 8.66 0.26 -11.48
N VAL A 74 9.84 0.42 -10.92
CA VAL A 74 10.42 -0.57 -10.00
C VAL A 74 10.78 0.15 -8.71
N VAL A 75 10.34 -0.37 -7.58
CA VAL A 75 10.69 0.18 -6.26
C VAL A 75 11.10 -0.95 -5.33
N ASP A 76 11.97 -0.64 -4.38
CA ASP A 76 12.37 -1.57 -3.34
C ASP A 76 11.65 -1.21 -2.06
N GLU A 77 10.95 -2.19 -1.50
CA GLU A 77 10.12 -2.00 -0.31
C GLU A 77 10.69 -2.83 0.82
N THR A 78 11.07 -2.15 1.91
CA THR A 78 11.52 -2.83 3.11
C THR A 78 10.29 -3.23 3.93
N ILE A 79 10.20 -4.50 4.28
CA ILE A 79 9.09 -4.99 5.10
C ILE A 79 9.42 -4.67 6.56
N VAL A 80 8.61 -3.80 7.14
CA VAL A 80 8.85 -3.30 8.49
C VAL A 80 8.17 -4.16 9.53
N SER A 81 6.93 -4.60 9.27
CA SER A 81 6.15 -5.32 10.25
C SER A 81 5.10 -6.18 9.58
N ILE A 82 4.91 -7.39 10.07
CA ILE A 82 3.78 -8.26 9.70
C ILE A 82 3.12 -8.65 11.01
N ASP A 83 1.87 -8.23 11.19
CA ASP A 83 1.12 -8.49 12.42
C ASP A 83 -0.10 -9.33 12.05
N ASP A 84 -0.02 -10.63 12.26
CA ASP A 84 -1.08 -11.53 11.87
C ASP A 84 -2.37 -11.32 12.68
N ALA A 85 -2.23 -10.97 13.95
CA ALA A 85 -3.41 -10.77 14.79
C ALA A 85 -4.22 -9.55 14.33
N ALA A 86 -3.53 -8.49 13.93
CA ALA A 86 -4.18 -7.28 13.43
C ALA A 86 -4.45 -7.32 11.93
N ARG A 87 -3.94 -8.32 11.22
CA ARG A 87 -3.95 -8.40 9.76
C ARG A 87 -3.43 -7.11 9.17
N ARG A 88 -2.22 -6.73 9.59
CA ARG A 88 -1.62 -5.46 9.21
C ARG A 88 -0.18 -5.68 8.75
N ILE A 89 0.15 -5.14 7.59
CA ILE A 89 1.52 -5.18 7.09
C ILE A 89 2.00 -3.76 6.86
N VAL A 90 3.26 -3.49 7.21
CA VAL A 90 3.88 -2.17 7.07
C VAL A 90 5.14 -2.31 6.26
N TRP A 91 5.35 -1.39 5.32
CA TRP A 91 6.57 -1.36 4.51
C TRP A 91 7.00 0.07 4.26
N ALA A 92 8.25 0.25 3.83
CA ALA A 92 8.81 1.55 3.53
C ALA A 92 9.52 1.49 2.18
N ILE A 93 9.40 2.56 1.40
CA ILE A 93 10.08 2.68 0.11
C ILE A 93 11.34 3.50 0.33
N LYS A 94 12.49 2.91 0.00
CA LYS A 94 13.76 3.53 0.30
C LYS A 94 14.07 4.74 -0.56
N GLU A 95 13.53 4.78 -1.77
CA GLU A 95 13.81 5.85 -2.71
C GLU A 95 13.13 7.17 -2.35
N PHE A 96 12.12 7.14 -1.49
CA PHE A 96 11.44 8.35 -1.06
C PHE A 96 12.22 8.98 0.09
N GLU A 97 12.09 10.31 0.23
CA GLU A 97 12.66 11.01 1.38
C GLU A 97 12.10 10.41 2.67
N HIS A 98 10.82 10.12 2.67
CA HIS A 98 10.16 9.39 3.74
C HIS A 98 9.00 8.62 3.15
N HIS A 99 8.79 7.41 3.61
CA HIS A 99 7.62 6.62 3.22
C HIS A 99 7.34 5.58 4.28
N ASN A 100 6.08 5.47 4.64
CA ASN A 100 5.60 4.39 5.48
C ASN A 100 4.22 4.01 4.96
N GLY A 101 4.10 2.79 4.47
CA GLY A 101 2.82 2.28 3.98
C GLY A 101 2.30 1.21 4.92
N ALA A 102 0.98 1.18 5.12
CA ALA A 102 0.35 0.15 5.93
C ALA A 102 -0.93 -0.32 5.24
N LEU A 103 -1.08 -1.63 5.17
CA LEU A 103 -2.29 -2.26 4.65
C LEU A 103 -2.90 -3.08 5.78
N THR A 104 -4.19 -2.87 6.04
CA THR A 104 -4.93 -3.59 7.07
C THR A 104 -6.14 -4.25 6.45
N VAL A 105 -6.39 -5.50 6.84
CA VAL A 105 -7.56 -6.25 6.37
C VAL A 105 -8.45 -6.52 7.57
N ALA A 106 -9.64 -5.93 7.57
CA ALA A 106 -10.59 -6.09 8.67
C ALA A 106 -11.82 -6.86 8.22
N ALA A 107 -12.35 -7.70 9.08
CA ALA A 107 -13.59 -8.40 8.79
C ALA A 107 -14.73 -7.38 8.72
N ALA A 108 -15.63 -7.59 7.77
CA ALA A 108 -16.80 -6.75 7.59
C ALA A 108 -17.96 -7.64 7.17
N ALA A 109 -19.17 -7.14 7.33
CA ALA A 109 -20.34 -7.93 6.96
C ALA A 109 -20.28 -8.30 5.48
N GLY A 110 -20.25 -9.60 5.19
CA GLY A 110 -20.19 -10.08 3.83
C GLY A 110 -18.81 -10.09 3.19
N GLY A 111 -17.76 -9.76 3.93
CA GLY A 111 -16.43 -9.77 3.35
C GLY A 111 -15.39 -9.08 4.22
N ALA A 112 -14.62 -8.20 3.61
CA ALA A 112 -13.52 -7.53 4.29
C ALA A 112 -13.44 -6.06 3.87
N GLN A 113 -12.97 -5.23 4.79
CA GLN A 113 -12.63 -3.85 4.50
C GLN A 113 -11.12 -3.76 4.47
N VAL A 114 -10.56 -3.37 3.35
CA VAL A 114 -9.12 -3.24 3.19
C VAL A 114 -8.77 -1.76 3.19
N THR A 115 -7.85 -1.38 4.05
CA THR A 115 -7.42 0.01 4.21
C THR A 115 -5.94 0.10 3.91
N TRP A 116 -5.56 1.08 3.10
CA TRP A 116 -4.18 1.35 2.75
C TRP A 116 -3.87 2.81 3.09
N ILE A 117 -2.91 3.02 3.97
CA ILE A 117 -2.47 4.36 4.38
C ILE A 117 -1.01 4.50 4.01
N ALA A 118 -0.65 5.64 3.43
CA ALA A 118 0.74 5.94 3.13
C ALA A 118 1.07 7.34 3.61
N ASP A 119 2.12 7.45 4.38
CA ASP A 119 2.68 8.72 4.82
C ASP A 119 3.97 8.91 4.07
N LEU A 120 4.14 10.05 3.39
CA LEU A 120 5.29 10.20 2.52
C LEU A 120 5.78 11.64 2.41
N LEU A 121 7.03 11.75 2.03
CA LEU A 121 7.70 13.00 1.69
C LEU A 121 8.56 12.75 0.45
N PRO A 122 8.72 13.73 -0.43
CA PRO A 122 8.04 15.03 -0.38
C PRO A 122 6.55 14.88 -0.69
N ASP A 123 5.76 15.78 -0.13
CA ASP A 123 4.29 15.66 -0.22
C ASP A 123 3.79 15.76 -1.66
N ALA A 124 4.54 16.39 -2.56
CA ALA A 124 4.14 16.47 -3.96
C ALA A 124 4.00 15.10 -4.61
N LEU A 125 4.66 14.07 -4.10
CA LEU A 125 4.53 12.72 -4.63
C LEU A 125 3.13 12.15 -4.45
N SER A 126 2.33 12.74 -3.55
CA SER A 126 0.97 12.25 -3.32
C SER A 126 0.11 12.31 -4.57
N GLU A 127 0.39 13.24 -5.49
CA GLU A 127 -0.37 13.35 -6.73
C GLU A 127 -0.21 12.13 -7.63
N GLN A 128 0.91 11.44 -7.51
CA GLN A 128 1.15 10.22 -8.26
C GLN A 128 0.79 8.98 -7.45
N VAL A 129 1.07 9.02 -6.16
CA VAL A 129 0.90 7.86 -5.31
C VAL A 129 -0.57 7.59 -5.00
N SER A 130 -1.37 8.64 -4.77
CA SER A 130 -2.76 8.45 -4.42
C SER A 130 -3.57 7.72 -5.49
N PRO A 131 -3.48 8.10 -6.78
CA PRO A 131 -4.19 7.34 -7.81
C PRO A 131 -3.67 5.91 -7.93
N ALA A 132 -2.37 5.70 -7.73
CA ALA A 132 -1.79 4.35 -7.78
C ALA A 132 -2.35 3.48 -6.66
N MET A 133 -2.49 4.02 -5.46
CA MET A 133 -3.08 3.27 -4.35
C MET A 133 -4.52 2.88 -4.64
N ALA A 134 -5.31 3.82 -5.17
CA ALA A 134 -6.69 3.54 -5.53
C ALA A 134 -6.77 2.45 -6.59
N HIS A 135 -5.88 2.51 -7.59
CA HIS A 135 -5.82 1.50 -8.63
C HIS A 135 -5.43 0.13 -8.06
N GLY A 136 -4.43 0.11 -7.18
CA GLY A 136 -4.01 -1.14 -6.55
C GLY A 136 -5.13 -1.81 -5.77
N LEU A 137 -5.89 -1.04 -5.00
CA LEU A 137 -7.02 -1.60 -4.26
C LEU A 137 -8.12 -2.10 -5.21
N ALA A 138 -8.36 -1.40 -6.31
CA ALA A 138 -9.35 -1.86 -7.29
C ALA A 138 -8.92 -3.17 -7.93
N MET A 139 -7.65 -3.34 -8.22
CA MET A 139 -7.14 -4.58 -8.79
C MET A 139 -7.19 -5.72 -7.76
N MET A 140 -6.96 -5.40 -6.49
CA MET A 140 -7.11 -6.38 -5.41
C MET A 140 -8.55 -6.88 -5.34
N LYS A 141 -9.50 -5.95 -5.37
CA LYS A 141 -10.91 -6.32 -5.35
C LYS A 141 -11.27 -7.19 -6.55
N ALA A 142 -10.81 -6.82 -7.73
CA ALA A 142 -11.09 -7.59 -8.93
C ALA A 142 -10.52 -9.01 -8.82
N HIS A 143 -9.33 -9.13 -8.26
CA HIS A 143 -8.68 -10.44 -8.11
C HIS A 143 -9.49 -11.36 -7.18
N PHE A 144 -9.93 -10.86 -6.04
CA PHE A 144 -10.63 -11.71 -5.07
C PHE A 144 -12.11 -11.92 -5.41
N GLU A 145 -12.71 -11.01 -6.15
CA GLU A 145 -14.13 -11.15 -6.52
C GLU A 145 -14.33 -11.68 -7.93
N GLY A 146 -13.39 -11.41 -8.81
CA GLY A 146 -13.58 -11.66 -10.23
C GLY A 146 -13.40 -13.09 -10.68
N SER A 147 -12.93 -13.95 -9.80
CA SER A 147 -12.65 -15.33 -10.19
C SER A 147 -13.88 -16.22 -10.10
N ARG A 148 -15.03 -15.65 -9.90
CA ARG A 148 -16.27 -16.42 -9.83
C ARG A 148 -16.75 -16.90 -11.15
#